data_c52e95880fc20c6c947d3ae6ee55de75
#
_entry.id   c52e95880fc20c6c947d3ae6ee55de75
#
_cell.length_a   1.000
_cell.length_b   1.000
_cell.length_c   1.000
_cell.angle_alpha   90.00
_cell.angle_beta   90.00
_cell.angle_gamma   90.00
#
_symmetry.space_group_name_H-M   'P 1'
#
loop_
_entity.id
_entity.type
_entity.pdbx_description
1 polymer ?
#
loop_
_entity_poly.entity_id
_entity_poly.type
_entity_poly.pdbx_seq_one_letter_code
_entity_poly.pdbx_strand_id
1 'polypeptide(L)'
;PCGYAFNQDSRCQCSPESIQRYQNRISGPLLDRIDLHIDVPPLQANELQERTPSENSETVRQRVMKAYQQQIQRQKCLNQALSPTLLEQYACLDDSSSKIIEMAQQRLNLSARAYHRVLRVARTIADLAESEIISSSHLTEALSYRGNSA
;
A
#
# COMPACT_ATOMS: atom_id res chain seq x y z
N PRO A 1 -19.48 -0.85 -17.08
CA PRO A 1 -18.38 -0.38 -17.94
C PRO A 1 -17.70 -1.53 -18.66
N CYS A 2 -17.05 -1.21 -19.79
CA CYS A 2 -16.45 -2.18 -20.70
C CYS A 2 -15.16 -2.84 -20.19
N GLY A 3 -14.58 -2.36 -19.08
CA GLY A 3 -13.31 -2.83 -18.53
C GLY A 3 -12.07 -2.09 -19.07
N TYR A 4 -12.21 -1.23 -20.08
CA TYR A 4 -11.09 -0.52 -20.71
C TYR A 4 -10.87 0.90 -20.18
N ALA A 5 -11.79 1.43 -19.37
CA ALA A 5 -11.79 2.82 -18.94
C ALA A 5 -10.53 3.23 -18.16
N PHE A 6 -10.01 2.35 -17.32
CA PHE A 6 -8.89 2.65 -16.43
C PHE A 6 -7.52 2.57 -17.08
N ASN A 7 -7.42 1.95 -18.25
CA ASN A 7 -6.17 1.80 -18.99
C ASN A 7 -5.98 2.84 -20.11
N GLN A 8 -6.84 3.88 -20.15
CA GLN A 8 -6.88 4.88 -21.23
C GLN A 8 -6.92 4.25 -22.64
N ASP A 9 -7.54 3.07 -22.73
CA ASP A 9 -7.63 2.29 -23.95
C ASP A 9 -8.69 2.92 -24.87
N SER A 10 -8.33 3.18 -26.12
CA SER A 10 -9.22 3.77 -27.14
C SER A 10 -10.48 2.93 -27.42
N ARG A 11 -10.51 1.67 -27.00
CA ARG A 11 -11.68 0.80 -27.08
C ARG A 11 -12.77 1.15 -26.05
N CYS A 12 -12.47 2.01 -25.08
CA CYS A 12 -13.47 2.44 -24.11
C CYS A 12 -14.50 3.36 -24.75
N GLN A 13 -15.75 2.94 -24.74
CA GLN A 13 -16.92 3.72 -25.22
C GLN A 13 -17.88 4.10 -24.07
N CYS A 14 -17.42 3.96 -22.83
CA CYS A 14 -18.25 4.30 -21.66
C CYS A 14 -18.33 5.81 -21.46
N SER A 15 -19.53 6.31 -21.12
CA SER A 15 -19.66 7.70 -20.70
C SER A 15 -18.99 7.93 -19.34
N PRO A 16 -18.48 9.15 -19.05
CA PRO A 16 -17.92 9.50 -17.76
C PRO A 16 -18.85 9.17 -16.58
N GLU A 17 -20.14 9.43 -16.74
CA GLU A 17 -21.15 9.15 -15.71
C GLU A 17 -21.29 7.65 -15.43
N SER A 18 -21.15 6.81 -16.47
CA SER A 18 -21.19 5.35 -16.33
C SER A 18 -19.98 4.83 -15.55
N ILE A 19 -18.79 5.39 -15.83
CA ILE A 19 -17.55 5.07 -15.13
C ILE A 19 -17.68 5.49 -13.67
N GLN A 20 -18.09 6.73 -13.40
CA GLN A 20 -18.23 7.25 -12.05
C GLN A 20 -19.29 6.48 -11.22
N ARG A 21 -20.41 6.12 -11.82
CA ARG A 21 -21.42 5.28 -11.16
C ARG A 21 -20.89 3.91 -10.78
N TYR A 22 -19.99 3.36 -11.57
CA TYR A 22 -19.36 2.09 -11.26
C TYR A 22 -18.34 2.22 -10.12
N GLN A 23 -17.50 3.25 -10.14
CA GLN A 23 -16.54 3.54 -9.07
C GLN A 23 -17.25 3.79 -7.74
N ASN A 24 -18.35 4.55 -7.75
CA ASN A 24 -19.14 4.87 -6.57
C ASN A 24 -19.87 3.66 -5.94
N ARG A 25 -19.81 2.46 -6.55
CA ARG A 25 -20.31 1.23 -5.91
C ARG A 25 -19.48 0.80 -4.72
N ILE A 26 -18.22 1.21 -4.69
CA ILE A 26 -17.35 0.98 -3.53
C ILE A 26 -17.39 2.24 -2.69
N SER A 27 -17.96 2.14 -1.48
CA SER A 27 -18.06 3.30 -0.59
C SER A 27 -16.70 3.74 -0.05
N GLY A 28 -16.53 5.06 0.21
CA GLY A 28 -15.33 5.59 0.85
C GLY A 28 -14.95 4.86 2.14
N PRO A 29 -15.90 4.61 3.08
CA PRO A 29 -15.63 3.82 4.28
C PRO A 29 -15.15 2.39 4.04
N LEU A 30 -15.48 1.77 2.90
CA LEU A 30 -14.94 0.47 2.52
C LEU A 30 -13.50 0.60 2.01
N LEU A 31 -13.23 1.57 1.14
CA LEU A 31 -11.87 1.87 0.66
C LEU A 31 -10.94 2.18 1.82
N ASP A 32 -11.40 2.93 2.81
CA ASP A 32 -10.63 3.20 4.03
C ASP A 32 -10.26 1.94 4.84
N ARG A 33 -10.94 0.82 4.61
CA ARG A 33 -10.64 -0.45 5.25
C ARG A 33 -9.67 -1.34 4.47
N ILE A 34 -9.37 -0.97 3.24
CA ILE A 34 -8.37 -1.66 2.39
C ILE A 34 -7.02 -0.99 2.61
N ASP A 35 -5.99 -1.76 2.96
CA ASP A 35 -4.68 -1.22 3.30
C ASP A 35 -3.83 -0.89 2.09
N LEU A 36 -3.96 -1.67 1.02
CA LEU A 36 -3.16 -1.55 -0.20
C LEU A 36 -4.06 -1.46 -1.42
N HIS A 37 -3.88 -0.40 -2.22
CA HIS A 37 -4.49 -0.24 -3.53
C HIS A 37 -3.39 -0.36 -4.59
N ILE A 38 -3.51 -1.31 -5.50
CA ILE A 38 -2.49 -1.59 -6.51
C ILE A 38 -3.15 -1.61 -7.88
N ASP A 39 -2.63 -0.80 -8.78
CA ASP A 39 -3.00 -0.85 -10.20
C ASP A 39 -2.17 -1.91 -10.90
N VAL A 40 -2.84 -2.85 -11.56
CA VAL A 40 -2.20 -3.90 -12.35
C VAL A 40 -2.44 -3.62 -13.83
N PRO A 41 -1.45 -3.05 -14.54
CA PRO A 41 -1.59 -2.77 -15.96
C PRO A 41 -1.63 -4.07 -16.79
N PRO A 42 -2.23 -4.05 -17.99
CA PRO A 42 -2.17 -5.18 -18.90
C PRO A 42 -0.73 -5.39 -19.39
N LEU A 43 -0.36 -6.66 -19.55
CA LEU A 43 0.95 -7.02 -20.10
C LEU A 43 1.08 -6.53 -21.54
N GLN A 44 2.23 -5.99 -21.87
CA GLN A 44 2.59 -5.62 -23.25
C GLN A 44 2.94 -6.88 -24.05
N ALA A 45 2.75 -6.83 -25.38
CA ALA A 45 3.00 -7.98 -26.25
C ALA A 45 4.46 -8.48 -26.21
N ASN A 46 5.41 -7.57 -26.00
CA ASN A 46 6.83 -7.88 -25.83
C ASN A 46 7.09 -8.62 -24.50
N GLU A 47 6.43 -8.23 -23.42
CA GLU A 47 6.57 -8.86 -22.10
C GLU A 47 6.05 -10.31 -22.10
N LEU A 48 5.05 -10.60 -22.95
CA LEU A 48 4.57 -11.96 -23.15
C LEU A 48 5.56 -12.88 -23.90
N GLN A 49 6.45 -12.27 -24.69
CA GLN A 49 7.47 -12.99 -25.46
C GLN A 49 8.80 -13.12 -24.68
N GLU A 50 9.09 -12.17 -23.80
CA GLU A 50 10.26 -12.22 -22.93
C GLU A 50 10.06 -13.23 -21.81
N ARG A 51 10.78 -14.36 -21.90
CA ARG A 51 10.82 -15.37 -20.83
C ARG A 51 11.84 -15.00 -19.74
N THR A 52 11.81 -13.75 -19.27
CA THR A 52 12.64 -13.38 -18.12
C THR A 52 12.10 -14.13 -16.88
N PRO A 53 12.91 -14.96 -16.24
CA PRO A 53 12.46 -15.68 -15.05
C PRO A 53 12.10 -14.67 -13.96
N SER A 54 10.84 -14.63 -13.56
CA SER A 54 10.42 -13.86 -12.38
C SER A 54 10.98 -14.48 -11.11
N GLU A 55 11.03 -13.71 -10.02
CA GLU A 55 11.43 -14.19 -8.72
C GLU A 55 10.58 -15.42 -8.33
N ASN A 56 11.22 -16.49 -7.87
CA ASN A 56 10.50 -17.70 -7.50
C ASN A 56 9.79 -17.55 -6.13
N SER A 57 8.75 -18.34 -5.93
CA SER A 57 7.92 -18.29 -4.71
C SER A 57 8.72 -18.61 -3.44
N GLU A 58 9.75 -19.43 -3.51
CA GLU A 58 10.57 -19.79 -2.36
C GLU A 58 11.40 -18.59 -1.87
N THR A 59 11.99 -17.82 -2.79
CA THR A 59 12.73 -16.59 -2.44
C THR A 59 11.81 -15.56 -1.79
N VAL A 60 10.60 -15.37 -2.35
CA VAL A 60 9.59 -14.48 -1.76
C VAL A 60 9.19 -14.97 -0.36
N ARG A 61 8.95 -16.27 -0.21
CA ARG A 61 8.60 -16.89 1.06
C ARG A 61 9.66 -16.66 2.15
N GLN A 62 10.93 -16.83 1.81
CA GLN A 62 12.04 -16.60 2.76
C GLN A 62 12.05 -15.16 3.27
N ARG A 63 11.90 -14.18 2.37
CA ARG A 63 11.82 -12.75 2.73
C ARG A 63 10.63 -12.46 3.64
N VAL A 64 9.46 -13.00 3.31
CA VAL A 64 8.25 -12.84 4.12
C VAL A 64 8.41 -13.49 5.50
N MET A 65 9.01 -14.68 5.58
CA MET A 65 9.23 -15.38 6.84
C MET A 65 10.19 -14.65 7.77
N LYS A 66 11.23 -14.00 7.23
CA LYS A 66 12.12 -13.14 8.02
C LYS A 66 11.36 -11.97 8.65
N ALA A 67 10.59 -11.22 7.84
CA ALA A 67 9.78 -10.12 8.34
C ALA A 67 8.76 -10.59 9.40
N TYR A 68 8.11 -11.71 9.19
CA TYR A 68 7.21 -12.34 10.16
C TYR A 68 7.92 -12.62 11.50
N GLN A 69 9.09 -13.24 11.45
CA GLN A 69 9.87 -13.57 12.66
C GLN A 69 10.28 -12.31 13.42
N GLN A 70 10.73 -11.26 12.72
CA GLN A 70 11.08 -9.98 13.33
C GLN A 70 9.88 -9.36 14.08
N GLN A 71 8.69 -9.39 13.50
CA GLN A 71 7.47 -8.88 14.15
C GLN A 71 7.16 -9.65 15.43
N ILE A 72 7.18 -10.98 15.36
CA ILE A 72 6.90 -11.83 16.53
C ILE A 72 7.96 -11.67 17.62
N GLN A 73 9.23 -11.53 17.26
CA GLN A 73 10.32 -11.31 18.23
C GLN A 73 10.17 -9.94 18.92
N ARG A 74 9.92 -8.88 18.14
CA ARG A 74 9.83 -7.49 18.63
C ARG A 74 8.62 -7.27 19.52
N GLN A 75 7.42 -7.71 19.11
CA GLN A 75 6.15 -7.28 19.68
C GLN A 75 5.14 -8.40 19.97
N LYS A 76 5.51 -9.66 19.77
CA LYS A 76 4.69 -10.88 20.03
C LYS A 76 3.39 -10.97 19.21
N CYS A 77 3.20 -10.08 18.23
CA CYS A 77 2.07 -10.10 17.30
C CYS A 77 2.49 -9.52 15.93
N LEU A 78 1.64 -9.68 14.93
CA LEU A 78 1.86 -9.08 13.61
C LEU A 78 1.56 -7.57 13.62
N ASN A 79 2.17 -6.82 12.72
CA ASN A 79 1.95 -5.37 12.59
C ASN A 79 0.47 -4.99 12.40
N GLN A 80 -0.32 -5.84 11.71
CA GLN A 80 -1.75 -5.62 11.54
C GLN A 80 -2.53 -5.61 12.87
N ALA A 81 -2.05 -6.30 13.89
CA ALA A 81 -2.69 -6.41 15.21
C ALA A 81 -2.24 -5.33 16.20
N LEU A 82 -1.31 -4.45 15.81
CA LEU A 82 -0.86 -3.36 16.69
C LEU A 82 -2.01 -2.40 17.02
N SER A 83 -2.25 -2.19 18.30
CA SER A 83 -3.11 -1.11 18.78
C SER A 83 -2.49 0.26 18.49
N PRO A 84 -3.25 1.37 18.55
CA PRO A 84 -2.67 2.71 18.41
C PRO A 84 -1.49 2.97 19.35
N THR A 85 -1.60 2.58 20.62
CA THR A 85 -0.53 2.73 21.62
C THR A 85 0.74 1.92 21.25
N LEU A 86 0.57 0.69 20.75
CA LEU A 86 1.70 -0.12 20.31
C LEU A 86 2.31 0.39 19.01
N LEU A 87 1.53 1.05 18.15
CA LEU A 87 2.05 1.73 16.98
C LEU A 87 2.96 2.90 17.35
N GLU A 88 2.61 3.70 18.33
CA GLU A 88 3.47 4.77 18.84
C GLU A 88 4.83 4.22 19.33
N GLN A 89 4.82 3.02 19.93
CA GLN A 89 6.02 2.38 20.44
C GLN A 89 6.89 1.74 19.33
N TYR A 90 6.28 1.04 18.37
CA TYR A 90 7.00 0.20 17.40
C TYR A 90 7.10 0.79 15.98
N ALA A 91 6.33 1.83 15.68
CA ALA A 91 6.35 2.53 14.42
C ALA A 91 6.87 3.97 14.59
N CYS A 92 7.95 4.14 15.37
CA CYS A 92 8.59 5.42 15.57
C CYS A 92 9.08 6.00 14.25
N LEU A 93 8.77 7.26 14.02
CA LEU A 93 9.20 8.04 12.88
C LEU A 93 10.32 8.99 13.30
N ASP A 94 11.28 9.21 12.42
CA ASP A 94 12.22 10.30 12.58
C ASP A 94 11.56 11.66 12.23
N ASP A 95 12.25 12.77 12.47
CA ASP A 95 11.72 14.10 12.20
C ASP A 95 11.36 14.32 10.73
N SER A 96 12.11 13.69 9.81
CA SER A 96 11.85 13.78 8.37
C SER A 96 10.60 13.05 7.97
N SER A 97 10.41 11.83 8.47
CA SER A 97 9.22 10.99 8.22
C SER A 97 7.98 11.59 8.87
N SER A 98 8.10 12.19 10.06
CA SER A 98 7.01 12.89 10.73
C SER A 98 6.46 14.06 9.88
N LYS A 99 7.33 14.85 9.27
CA LYS A 99 6.92 15.92 8.36
C LYS A 99 6.22 15.38 7.10
N ILE A 100 6.71 14.27 6.55
CA ILE A 100 6.09 13.64 5.36
C ILE A 100 4.66 13.19 5.67
N ILE A 101 4.45 12.51 6.79
CA ILE A 101 3.11 12.01 7.11
C ILE A 101 2.15 13.14 7.50
N GLU A 102 2.61 14.21 8.12
CA GLU A 102 1.83 15.41 8.38
C GLU A 102 1.37 16.07 7.06
N MET A 103 2.29 16.26 6.12
CA MET A 103 1.95 16.79 4.79
C MET A 103 0.97 15.87 4.04
N ALA A 104 1.17 14.55 4.12
CA ALA A 104 0.27 13.57 3.51
C ALA A 104 -1.12 13.62 4.16
N GLN A 105 -1.20 13.75 5.48
CA GLN A 105 -2.47 13.88 6.21
C GLN A 105 -3.26 15.10 5.73
N GLN A 106 -2.59 16.25 5.56
CA GLN A 106 -3.23 17.48 5.08
C GLN A 106 -3.67 17.37 3.61
N ARG A 107 -2.82 16.83 2.73
CA ARG A 107 -3.10 16.75 1.28
C ARG A 107 -4.13 15.70 0.92
N LEU A 108 -4.09 14.55 1.59
CA LEU A 108 -4.94 13.39 1.30
C LEU A 108 -6.15 13.30 2.24
N ASN A 109 -6.33 14.27 3.16
CA ASN A 109 -7.37 14.24 4.18
C ASN A 109 -7.47 12.88 4.91
N LEU A 110 -6.32 12.35 5.32
CA LEU A 110 -6.27 11.01 5.93
C LEU A 110 -7.08 11.01 7.24
N SER A 111 -8.00 10.08 7.36
CA SER A 111 -8.65 9.79 8.63
C SER A 111 -7.64 9.22 9.64
N ALA A 112 -7.91 9.31 10.94
CA ALA A 112 -7.06 8.70 11.98
C ALA A 112 -6.85 7.19 11.72
N ARG A 113 -7.87 6.50 11.19
CA ARG A 113 -7.77 5.10 10.80
C ARG A 113 -6.79 4.91 9.64
N ALA A 114 -6.89 5.73 8.60
CA ALA A 114 -6.00 5.70 7.45
C ALA A 114 -4.54 5.98 7.86
N TYR A 115 -4.32 6.96 8.75
CA TYR A 115 -3.02 7.26 9.34
C TYR A 115 -2.39 6.02 10.00
N HIS A 116 -3.09 5.36 10.93
CA HIS A 116 -2.58 4.16 11.59
C HIS A 116 -2.32 3.00 10.62
N ARG A 117 -3.09 2.89 9.54
CA ARG A 117 -2.86 1.88 8.50
C ARG A 117 -1.59 2.15 7.71
N VAL A 118 -1.36 3.40 7.32
CA VAL A 118 -0.10 3.80 6.67
C VAL A 118 1.10 3.43 7.55
N LEU A 119 1.04 3.71 8.85
CA LEU A 119 2.12 3.34 9.77
C LEU A 119 2.34 1.83 9.86
N ARG A 120 1.27 1.01 9.88
CA ARG A 120 1.40 -0.46 9.88
C ARG A 120 2.04 -0.97 8.59
N VAL A 121 1.66 -0.40 7.45
CA VAL A 121 2.25 -0.74 6.15
C VAL A 121 3.71 -0.32 6.10
N ALA A 122 4.03 0.92 6.49
CA ALA A 122 5.40 1.42 6.54
C ALA A 122 6.31 0.58 7.45
N ARG A 123 5.79 0.15 8.63
CA ARG A 123 6.52 -0.77 9.52
C ARG A 123 6.75 -2.13 8.85
N THR A 124 5.78 -2.62 8.10
CA THR A 124 5.92 -3.91 7.39
C THR A 124 6.93 -3.81 6.24
N ILE A 125 6.96 -2.70 5.51
CA ILE A 125 7.97 -2.44 4.47
C ILE A 125 9.36 -2.37 5.10
N ALA A 126 9.51 -1.68 6.23
CA ALA A 126 10.78 -1.61 6.95
C ALA A 126 11.23 -2.99 7.47
N ASP A 127 10.30 -3.85 7.94
CA ASP A 127 10.61 -5.23 8.33
C ASP A 127 11.06 -6.07 7.12
N LEU A 128 10.43 -5.90 5.95
CA LEU A 128 10.84 -6.55 4.71
C LEU A 128 12.22 -6.08 4.23
N ALA A 129 12.59 -4.84 4.54
CA ALA A 129 13.92 -4.28 4.27
C ALA A 129 14.95 -4.58 5.39
N GLU A 130 14.58 -5.38 6.38
CA GLU A 130 15.41 -5.71 7.55
C GLU A 130 15.88 -4.45 8.34
N SER A 131 15.09 -3.37 8.30
CA SER A 131 15.39 -2.09 8.95
C SER A 131 14.71 -1.98 10.32
N GLU A 132 15.44 -1.52 11.33
CA GLU A 132 14.89 -1.29 12.68
C GLU A 132 13.97 -0.06 12.74
N ILE A 133 14.27 0.95 11.94
CA ILE A 133 13.54 2.23 11.88
C ILE A 133 12.76 2.37 10.58
N ILE A 134 11.65 3.09 10.67
CA ILE A 134 10.89 3.50 9.49
C ILE A 134 11.54 4.74 8.91
N SER A 135 12.15 4.58 7.74
CA SER A 135 12.72 5.70 6.98
C SER A 135 11.66 6.41 6.12
N SER A 136 12.01 7.58 5.63
CA SER A 136 11.18 8.35 4.70
C SER A 136 10.81 7.58 3.42
N SER A 137 11.70 6.70 2.92
CA SER A 137 11.42 5.85 1.76
C SER A 137 10.33 4.82 2.07
N HIS A 138 10.39 4.16 3.22
CA HIS A 138 9.37 3.19 3.64
C HIS A 138 7.99 3.85 3.79
N LEU A 139 7.97 5.07 4.32
CA LEU A 139 6.73 5.83 4.50
C LEU A 139 6.16 6.30 3.16
N THR A 140 7.01 6.78 2.26
CA THR A 140 6.59 7.22 0.92
C THR A 140 6.02 6.04 0.12
N GLU A 141 6.66 4.87 0.19
CA GLU A 141 6.14 3.65 -0.42
C GLU A 141 4.78 3.26 0.17
N ALA A 142 4.63 3.28 1.51
CA ALA A 142 3.35 2.98 2.15
C ALA A 142 2.24 3.95 1.73
N LEU A 143 2.55 5.23 1.54
CA LEU A 143 1.62 6.25 1.05
C LEU A 143 1.23 6.01 -0.42
N SER A 144 2.14 5.52 -1.27
CA SER A 144 1.84 5.23 -2.67
C SER A 144 0.78 4.15 -2.84
N TYR A 145 0.70 3.21 -1.91
CA TYR A 145 -0.35 2.16 -1.89
C TYR A 145 -1.73 2.64 -1.45
N ARG A 146 -1.85 3.87 -0.95
CA ARG A 146 -3.18 4.43 -0.59
C ARG A 146 -4.00 4.86 -1.80
N GLY A 147 -3.39 4.90 -2.99
CA GLY A 147 -4.05 5.28 -4.22
C GLY A 147 -4.47 6.76 -4.21
N ASN A 148 -4.52 7.37 -5.37
CA ASN A 148 -5.30 8.57 -5.57
C ASN A 148 -6.77 8.12 -5.57
N SER A 149 -7.44 8.22 -4.42
CA SER A 149 -8.91 8.22 -4.37
C SER A 149 -9.35 9.52 -5.07
N ALA A 150 -9.34 9.49 -6.39
CA ALA A 150 -9.92 10.55 -7.21
C ALA A 150 -11.43 10.38 -7.25
#